data_afc020e779cec4d6870a716fb599f229
#
_entry.id   afc020e779cec4d6870a716fb599f229
#
_cell.length_a   1.000
_cell.length_b   1.000
_cell.length_c   1.000
_cell.angle_alpha   90.00
_cell.angle_beta   90.00
_cell.angle_gamma   90.00
#
_symmetry.space_group_name_H-M   'P 1'
#
loop_
_entity.id
_entity.type
_entity.pdbx_description
1 polymer ?
#
loop_
_entity_poly.entity_id
_entity_poly.type
_entity_poly.pdbx_seq_one_letter_code
_entity_poly.pdbx_strand_id
1 'polypeptide(L)' 'MTPLSMSGAGEAQIIKKIGGKEEVRSFLEKLGFVVGGEVTVISEIAGNMIVNVKGARVAIGKDMANKIMV' A
#
# COMPACT_ATOMS: atom_id res chain seq x y z
N MET A 1 -12.67 -6.90 1.46
CA MET A 1 -11.42 -6.17 1.15
C MET A 1 -11.46 -4.79 1.80
N THR A 2 -10.35 -4.36 2.31
CA THR A 2 -10.23 -3.09 3.02
C THR A 2 -9.13 -2.26 2.36
N PRO A 3 -9.34 -0.94 2.17
CA PRO A 3 -8.26 -0.08 1.68
C PRO A 3 -7.07 -0.10 2.64
N LEU A 4 -5.87 -0.10 2.11
CA LEU A 4 -4.66 -0.10 2.94
C LEU A 4 -4.63 1.07 3.91
N SER A 5 -5.18 2.22 3.50
CA SER A 5 -5.26 3.43 4.35
C SER A 5 -6.05 3.21 5.63
N MET A 6 -6.89 2.17 5.67
CA MET A 6 -7.70 1.83 6.85
C MET A 6 -7.14 0.64 7.62
N SER A 7 -6.04 0.07 7.18
CA SER A 7 -5.43 -1.07 7.86
C SER A 7 -4.64 -0.60 9.08
N GLY A 8 -4.67 -1.40 10.12
CA GLY A 8 -3.90 -1.13 11.34
C GLY A 8 -2.40 -1.32 11.12
N ALA A 9 -1.60 -0.57 11.87
CA ALA A 9 -0.16 -0.70 11.82
C ALA A 9 0.31 -2.01 12.45
N GLY A 10 1.41 -2.54 11.97
CA GLY A 10 2.08 -3.69 12.55
C GLY A 10 1.66 -5.04 12.05
N GLU A 11 0.58 -5.13 11.27
CA GLU A 11 0.12 -6.42 10.74
C GLU A 11 0.45 -6.54 9.26
N ALA A 12 1.01 -7.68 8.89
CA ALA A 12 1.26 -7.98 7.48
C ALA A 12 -0.07 -8.29 6.78
N GLN A 13 -0.27 -7.69 5.62
CA GLN A 13 -1.48 -7.87 4.83
C GLN A 13 -1.09 -8.34 3.44
N ILE A 14 -1.96 -9.11 2.81
CA ILE A 14 -1.76 -9.53 1.42
C ILE A 14 -2.56 -8.60 0.52
N ILE A 15 -1.90 -8.06 -0.49
CA ILE A 15 -2.55 -7.20 -1.47
C ILE A 15 -3.47 -8.04 -2.34
N LYS A 16 -4.75 -7.70 -2.32
CA LYS A 16 -5.79 -8.44 -3.07
C LYS A 16 -6.15 -7.76 -4.38
N LYS A 17 -6.07 -6.44 -4.41
CA LYS A 17 -6.42 -5.67 -5.60
C LYS A 17 -5.74 -4.31 -5.55
N ILE A 18 -5.35 -3.81 -6.71
CA ILE A 18 -4.86 -2.44 -6.85
C ILE A 18 -5.77 -1.74 -7.85
N GLY A 19 -6.45 -0.70 -7.39
CA GLY A 19 -7.37 0.08 -8.20
C GLY A 19 -6.70 1.28 -8.86
N GLY A 20 -7.51 2.09 -9.51
CA GLY A 20 -7.05 3.32 -10.14
C GLY A 20 -6.67 3.12 -11.61
N LYS A 21 -6.19 4.18 -12.21
CA LYS A 21 -5.78 4.18 -13.62
C LYS A 21 -4.51 3.37 -13.79
N GLU A 22 -4.25 2.96 -15.02
CA GLU A 22 -3.06 2.18 -15.33
C GLU A 22 -1.77 2.87 -14.89
N GLU A 23 -1.69 4.18 -15.04
CA GLU A 23 -0.52 4.95 -14.61
C GLU A 23 -0.26 4.81 -13.12
N VAL A 24 -1.33 4.85 -12.32
CA VAL A 24 -1.24 4.71 -10.86
C VAL A 24 -0.82 3.29 -10.51
N ARG A 25 -1.45 2.30 -11.13
CA ARG A 25 -1.10 0.90 -10.89
C ARG A 25 0.34 0.61 -11.25
N SER A 26 0.79 1.13 -12.38
CA SER A 26 2.17 0.97 -12.84
C SER A 26 3.16 1.62 -11.86
N PHE A 27 2.84 2.80 -11.37
CA PHE A 27 3.65 3.48 -10.37
C PHE A 27 3.78 2.67 -9.08
N LEU A 28 2.65 2.17 -8.58
CA LEU A 28 2.64 1.37 -7.36
C LEU A 28 3.38 0.05 -7.56
N GLU A 29 3.24 -0.56 -8.72
CA GLU A 29 3.95 -1.78 -9.04
C GLU A 29 5.47 -1.59 -9.01
N LYS A 30 5.94 -0.46 -9.54
CA LYS A 30 7.37 -0.12 -9.50
C LYS A 30 7.89 0.02 -8.07
N LEU A 31 7.04 0.45 -7.15
CA LEU A 31 7.40 0.55 -5.75
C LEU A 31 7.36 -0.80 -5.04
N GLY A 32 6.79 -1.82 -5.67
CA GLY A 32 6.70 -3.16 -5.10
C GLY A 32 5.30 -3.60 -4.69
N PHE A 33 4.29 -2.77 -4.93
CA PHE A 33 2.90 -3.12 -4.60
C PHE A 33 2.31 -3.95 -5.74
N VAL A 34 2.25 -5.26 -5.54
CA VAL A 34 1.70 -6.18 -6.54
C VAL A 34 0.65 -7.07 -5.87
N VAL A 35 -0.35 -7.48 -6.65
CA VAL A 35 -1.37 -8.41 -6.16
C VAL A 35 -0.70 -9.71 -5.71
N GLY A 36 -1.08 -10.19 -4.53
CA GLY A 36 -0.45 -11.36 -3.92
C GLY A 36 0.78 -11.05 -3.09
N GLY A 37 1.29 -9.82 -3.17
CA GLY A 37 2.43 -9.40 -2.38
C GLY A 37 2.02 -9.04 -0.96
N GLU A 38 2.99 -9.04 -0.06
CA GLU A 38 2.77 -8.70 1.34
C GLU A 38 3.15 -7.25 1.59
N VAL A 39 2.33 -6.56 2.38
CA VAL A 39 2.59 -5.18 2.78
C VAL A 39 2.26 -5.02 4.26
N THR A 40 3.09 -4.26 4.99
CA THR A 40 2.88 -3.97 6.40
C THR A 40 2.88 -2.48 6.61
N VAL A 41 1.83 -1.95 7.22
CA VAL A 41 1.78 -0.53 7.59
C VAL A 41 2.64 -0.35 8.83
N ILE A 42 3.57 0.59 8.79
CA ILE A 42 4.45 0.88 9.92
C ILE A 42 3.93 2.06 10.73
N SER A 43 3.60 3.15 10.05
CA SER A 43 3.07 4.34 10.71
C SER A 43 2.37 5.24 9.69
N GLU A 44 1.76 6.31 10.21
CA GLU A 44 1.13 7.33 9.39
C GLU A 44 1.60 8.68 9.89
N ILE A 45 2.13 9.49 9.00
CA ILE A 45 2.68 10.80 9.35
C ILE A 45 2.19 11.83 8.33
N ALA A 46 1.48 12.87 8.82
CA ALA A 46 1.07 14.02 8.01
C ALA A 46 0.37 13.64 6.69
N GLY A 47 -0.54 12.67 6.74
CA GLY A 47 -1.30 12.26 5.57
C GLY A 47 -0.56 11.27 4.67
N ASN A 48 0.62 10.84 5.06
CA ASN A 48 1.37 9.82 4.35
C ASN A 48 1.42 8.54 5.19
N MET A 49 1.41 7.40 4.51
CA MET A 49 1.56 6.11 5.17
C MET A 49 2.96 5.58 4.90
N ILE A 50 3.62 5.18 5.96
CA ILE A 50 4.92 4.54 5.86
C ILE A 50 4.66 3.03 5.91
N VAL A 51 5.05 2.34 4.87
CA VAL A 51 4.79 0.91 4.74
C VAL A 51 6.07 0.15 4.40
N ASN A 52 6.09 -1.11 4.76
CA ASN A 52 7.17 -2.02 4.39
C ASN A 52 6.61 -2.94 3.29
N VAL A 53 7.24 -2.92 2.13
CA VAL A 53 6.84 -3.74 0.99
C VAL A 53 8.10 -4.30 0.32
N LYS A 54 8.14 -5.60 0.10
CA LYS A 54 9.30 -6.30 -0.47
C LYS A 54 10.62 -5.97 0.23
N GLY A 55 10.55 -5.86 1.55
CA GLY A 55 11.76 -5.58 2.35
C GLY A 55 12.23 -4.13 2.30
N ALA A 56 11.49 -3.25 1.65
CA ALA A 56 11.83 -1.83 1.56
C ALA A 56 10.77 -0.99 2.27
N ARG A 57 11.21 0.09 2.87
CA ARG A 57 10.31 1.04 3.52
C ARG A 57 9.96 2.13 2.52
N VAL A 58 8.67 2.35 2.29
CA VAL A 58 8.17 3.29 1.29
C VAL A 58 7.12 4.19 1.94
N ALA A 59 7.14 5.46 1.59
CA ALA A 59 6.10 6.40 2.00
C ALA A 59 5.17 6.67 0.82
N ILE A 60 3.87 6.51 1.04
CA ILE A 60 2.86 6.83 0.02
C ILE A 60 1.77 7.68 0.63
N GLY A 61 1.17 8.55 -0.19
CA GLY A 61 0.03 9.35 0.26
C GLY A 61 -1.19 8.48 0.50
N LYS A 62 -2.11 8.97 1.32
CA LYS A 62 -3.36 8.24 1.62
C LYS A 62 -4.21 7.99 0.38
N ASP A 63 -4.22 8.90 -0.57
CA ASP A 63 -4.97 8.70 -1.82
C ASP A 63 -4.44 7.50 -2.60
N MET A 64 -3.15 7.28 -2.60
CA MET A 64 -2.56 6.08 -3.22
C MET A 64 -2.89 4.84 -2.40
N ALA A 65 -2.78 4.94 -1.08
CA ALA A 65 -3.09 3.82 -0.19
C ALA A 65 -4.56 3.40 -0.31
N ASN A 66 -5.46 4.33 -0.58
CA ASN A 66 -6.87 4.03 -0.80
C ASN A 66 -7.12 3.13 -2.02
N LYS A 67 -6.18 3.06 -2.93
CA LYS A 67 -6.31 2.25 -4.14
C LYS A 67 -5.78 0.83 -3.96
N ILE A 68 -5.10 0.56 -2.85
CA ILE A 68 -4.56 -0.76 -2.55
C ILE A 68 -5.52 -1.46 -1.59
N MET A 69 -6.08 -2.58 -2.03
CA MET A 69 -7.01 -3.37 -1.23
C MET A 69 -6.31 -4.57 -0.62
N VAL A 70 -6.55 -4.76 0.66
CA VAL A 70 -5.96 -5.88 1.42
C VAL A 70 -7.01 -6.70 2.15
#